data_a5c8351819ce899ea7c2834be1e057b3
#
_entry.id   a5c8351819ce899ea7c2834be1e057b3
#
_cell.length_a   1.000
_cell.length_b   1.000
_cell.length_c   1.000
_cell.angle_alpha   90.00
_cell.angle_beta   90.00
_cell.angle_gamma   90.00
#
_symmetry.space_group_name_H-M   'P 1'
#
loop_
_entity.id
_entity.type
_entity.pdbx_description
1 polymer ?
#
loop_
_entity_poly.entity_id
_entity_poly.type
_entity_poly.pdbx_seq_one_letter_code
_entity_poly.pdbx_strand_id
1 'polypeptide(L)'
;VTSNPLIIRLKVLPHGEGLTLPVPASALAAGADLRAALPDGEPLDLMPGQRAIVPCGFAMALPAGHEAQVRPRSGLAARHGVTVLNSPGTIDADYRGEVMVILINLGQETFRIARGERIAQMVVAPLVRPAFVREEDLDATERGHGGFGSTGRA
;
A
#
# COMPACT_ATOMS: atom_id res chain seq x y z
N VAL A 1 15.53 -4.25 24.39
CA VAL A 1 14.28 -5.04 24.42
C VAL A 1 14.19 -5.76 23.07
N THR A 2 14.60 -7.03 23.03
CA THR A 2 14.44 -7.91 21.87
C THR A 2 12.97 -8.33 21.80
N SER A 3 12.12 -7.51 21.17
CA SER A 3 10.79 -7.96 20.82
C SER A 3 10.90 -9.04 19.75
N ASN A 4 10.26 -10.17 19.94
CA ASN A 4 10.14 -11.17 18.87
C ASN A 4 9.55 -10.50 17.63
N PRO A 5 10.10 -10.75 16.43
CA PRO A 5 9.60 -10.16 15.21
C PRO A 5 8.15 -10.60 14.97
N LEU A 6 7.33 -9.68 14.45
CA LEU A 6 5.99 -10.01 13.98
C LEU A 6 6.07 -10.93 12.76
N ILE A 7 5.53 -12.14 12.88
CA ILE A 7 5.58 -13.13 11.79
C ILE A 7 4.35 -12.98 10.90
N ILE A 8 4.57 -12.70 9.61
CA ILE A 8 3.55 -12.68 8.57
C ILE A 8 3.79 -13.89 7.66
N ARG A 9 2.79 -14.75 7.54
CA ARG A 9 2.87 -15.93 6.68
C ARG A 9 2.51 -15.53 5.25
N LEU A 10 3.32 -15.95 4.28
CA LEU A 10 3.13 -15.68 2.86
C LEU A 10 2.91 -17.00 2.11
N LYS A 11 2.03 -16.95 1.10
CA LYS A 11 1.86 -18.01 0.10
C LYS A 11 2.23 -17.42 -1.26
N VAL A 12 3.30 -17.91 -1.87
CA VAL A 12 3.67 -17.54 -3.23
C VAL A 12 2.70 -18.21 -4.21
N LEU A 13 2.25 -17.45 -5.20
CA LEU A 13 1.40 -17.91 -6.28
C LEU A 13 2.26 -18.30 -7.49
N PRO A 14 1.76 -19.11 -8.44
CA PRO A 14 2.58 -19.59 -9.56
C PRO A 14 3.27 -18.49 -10.36
N HIS A 15 2.59 -17.39 -10.64
CA HIS A 15 3.15 -16.24 -11.36
C HIS A 15 4.08 -15.36 -10.49
N GLY A 16 4.11 -15.60 -9.18
CA GLY A 16 5.03 -14.93 -8.24
C GLY A 16 6.35 -15.69 -8.03
N GLU A 17 6.47 -16.92 -8.54
CA GLU A 17 7.68 -17.71 -8.38
C GLU A 17 8.90 -17.00 -8.97
N GLY A 18 10.02 -17.05 -8.25
CA GLY A 18 11.27 -16.38 -8.62
C GLY A 18 11.33 -14.88 -8.29
N LEU A 19 10.24 -14.26 -7.84
CA LEU A 19 10.27 -12.87 -7.37
C LEU A 19 10.75 -12.79 -5.92
N THR A 20 11.47 -11.70 -5.62
CA THR A 20 11.84 -11.39 -4.23
C THR A 20 10.59 -11.06 -3.42
N LEU A 21 10.38 -11.77 -2.31
CA LEU A 21 9.29 -11.50 -1.38
C LEU A 21 9.46 -10.12 -0.71
N PRO A 22 8.37 -9.54 -0.18
CA PRO A 22 8.45 -8.27 0.54
C PRO A 22 9.37 -8.40 1.75
N VAL A 23 10.46 -7.63 1.73
CA VAL A 23 11.39 -7.51 2.86
C VAL A 23 11.77 -6.03 3.04
N PRO A 24 11.91 -5.55 4.27
CA PRO A 24 12.43 -4.21 4.51
C PRO A 24 13.81 -4.04 3.87
N ALA A 25 14.04 -2.94 3.15
CA ALA A 25 15.31 -2.69 2.46
C ALA A 25 16.48 -2.43 3.41
N SER A 26 16.19 -2.05 4.65
CA SER A 26 17.18 -1.86 5.72
C SER A 26 16.56 -2.22 7.07
N ALA A 27 17.40 -2.39 8.10
CA ALA A 27 16.95 -2.76 9.46
C ALA A 27 15.95 -1.77 10.09
N LEU A 28 15.96 -0.52 9.65
CA LEU A 28 15.06 0.54 10.15
C LEU A 28 14.00 0.97 9.11
N ALA A 29 13.92 0.30 7.97
CA ALA A 29 12.90 0.59 6.98
C ALA A 29 11.51 0.20 7.50
N ALA A 30 10.56 1.13 7.44
CA ALA A 30 9.17 0.90 7.82
C ALA A 30 8.39 0.10 6.77
N GLY A 31 8.78 0.20 5.50
CA GLY A 31 8.09 -0.43 4.37
C GLY A 31 8.92 -1.53 3.70
N ALA A 32 8.21 -2.50 3.16
CA ALA A 32 8.74 -3.55 2.29
C ALA A 32 8.28 -3.31 0.86
N ASP A 33 9.19 -3.39 -0.12
CA ASP A 33 8.85 -3.19 -1.53
C ASP A 33 7.89 -4.26 -2.05
N LEU A 34 6.87 -3.83 -2.81
CA LEU A 34 5.98 -4.68 -3.60
C LEU A 34 6.43 -4.67 -5.05
N ARG A 35 6.53 -5.85 -5.65
CA ARG A 35 7.01 -6.05 -7.02
C ARG A 35 5.91 -6.53 -7.95
N ALA A 36 5.98 -6.09 -9.20
CA ALA A 36 5.05 -6.51 -10.25
C ALA A 36 5.28 -7.98 -10.63
N ALA A 37 4.27 -8.83 -10.46
CA ALA A 37 4.28 -10.23 -10.87
C ALA A 37 3.65 -10.41 -12.26
N LEU A 38 4.13 -9.64 -13.23
CA LEU A 38 3.73 -9.73 -14.63
C LEU A 38 4.35 -10.95 -15.31
N PRO A 39 3.79 -11.45 -16.43
CA PRO A 39 4.44 -12.49 -17.24
C PRO A 39 5.83 -12.06 -17.73
N ASP A 40 6.73 -13.03 -17.90
CA ASP A 40 8.05 -12.76 -18.47
C ASP A 40 7.93 -12.25 -19.91
N GLY A 41 8.64 -11.16 -20.21
CA GLY A 41 8.64 -10.56 -21.54
C GLY A 41 7.39 -9.77 -21.91
N GLU A 42 6.39 -9.68 -21.02
CA GLU A 42 5.13 -8.95 -21.24
C GLU A 42 5.02 -7.75 -20.28
N PRO A 43 5.73 -6.65 -20.54
CA PRO A 43 5.62 -5.45 -19.71
C PRO A 43 4.25 -4.80 -19.88
N LEU A 44 3.81 -4.09 -18.85
CA LEU A 44 2.59 -3.30 -18.87
C LEU A 44 2.94 -1.83 -19.13
N ASP A 45 2.42 -1.26 -20.21
CA ASP A 45 2.53 0.17 -20.51
C ASP A 45 1.33 0.92 -19.90
N LEU A 46 1.60 1.78 -18.93
CA LEU A 46 0.61 2.60 -18.25
C LEU A 46 0.67 4.03 -18.82
N MET A 47 -0.24 4.35 -19.73
CA MET A 47 -0.31 5.67 -20.36
C MET A 47 -0.76 6.75 -19.37
N PRO A 48 -0.47 8.05 -19.64
CA PRO A 48 -0.98 9.16 -18.86
C PRO A 48 -2.50 9.09 -18.64
N GLY A 49 -2.93 9.26 -17.37
CA GLY A 49 -4.33 9.15 -16.95
C GLY A 49 -4.87 7.73 -16.82
N GLN A 50 -4.16 6.71 -17.25
CA GLN A 50 -4.59 5.33 -17.11
C GLN A 50 -4.29 4.75 -15.72
N ARG A 51 -5.12 3.77 -15.31
CA ARG A 51 -4.90 2.95 -14.13
C ARG A 51 -4.84 1.48 -14.51
N ALA A 52 -4.12 0.71 -13.71
CA ALA A 52 -4.06 -0.74 -13.83
C ALA A 52 -3.98 -1.39 -12.45
N ILE A 53 -4.52 -2.61 -12.35
CA ILE A 53 -4.34 -3.48 -11.19
C ILE A 53 -3.17 -4.40 -11.50
N VAL A 54 -2.09 -4.28 -10.73
CA VAL A 54 -0.85 -5.02 -10.94
C VAL A 54 -0.71 -6.09 -9.85
N PRO A 55 -0.65 -7.38 -10.21
CA PRO A 55 -0.47 -8.46 -9.24
C PRO A 55 0.93 -8.43 -8.62
N CYS A 56 1.05 -8.90 -7.37
CA CYS A 56 2.33 -9.04 -6.68
C CYS A 56 2.78 -10.49 -6.51
N GLY A 57 1.98 -11.47 -6.95
CA GLY A 57 2.35 -12.89 -7.00
C GLY A 57 2.36 -13.60 -5.64
N PHE A 58 1.72 -13.05 -4.62
CA PHE A 58 1.60 -13.70 -3.32
C PHE A 58 0.30 -13.31 -2.59
N ALA A 59 -0.14 -14.19 -1.72
CA ALA A 59 -1.14 -13.93 -0.70
C ALA A 59 -0.51 -13.98 0.69
N MET A 60 -1.13 -13.35 1.68
CA MET A 60 -0.59 -13.32 3.03
C MET A 60 -1.66 -13.50 4.10
N ALA A 61 -1.21 -13.87 5.31
CA ALA A 61 -2.02 -13.93 6.50
C ALA A 61 -1.41 -13.03 7.58
N LEU A 62 -2.07 -11.92 7.83
CA LEU A 62 -1.71 -11.01 8.91
C LEU A 62 -2.23 -11.55 10.25
N PRO A 63 -1.50 -11.34 11.36
CA PRO A 63 -2.02 -11.60 12.69
C PRO A 63 -3.20 -10.67 13.02
N ALA A 64 -4.15 -11.16 13.81
CA ALA A 64 -5.24 -10.33 14.33
C ALA A 64 -4.70 -9.08 15.04
N GLY A 65 -5.40 -7.96 14.93
CA GLY A 65 -4.98 -6.68 15.49
C GLY A 65 -3.94 -5.92 14.67
N HIS A 66 -3.69 -6.36 13.43
CA HIS A 66 -2.82 -5.67 12.49
C HIS A 66 -3.51 -5.49 11.13
N GLU A 67 -3.07 -4.47 10.42
CA GLU A 67 -3.38 -4.22 9.01
C GLU A 67 -2.09 -4.12 8.19
N ALA A 68 -2.19 -4.28 6.88
CA ALA A 68 -1.14 -3.85 5.97
C ALA A 68 -1.67 -2.72 5.09
N GLN A 69 -0.82 -1.73 4.85
CA GLN A 69 -1.13 -0.59 4.00
C GLN A 69 -0.24 -0.60 2.76
N VAL A 70 -0.87 -0.57 1.58
CA VAL A 70 -0.18 -0.37 0.31
C VAL A 70 -0.03 1.13 0.09
N ARG A 71 1.22 1.59 0.01
CA ARG A 71 1.60 2.99 -0.14
C ARG A 71 2.43 3.20 -1.40
N PRO A 72 2.37 4.41 -2.02
CA PRO A 72 3.22 4.72 -3.16
C PRO A 72 4.70 4.77 -2.78
N ARG A 73 5.54 4.63 -3.80
CA ARG A 73 6.99 4.88 -3.69
C ARG A 73 7.28 6.32 -4.12
N SER A 74 7.95 7.06 -3.25
CA SER A 74 8.29 8.47 -3.48
C SER A 74 9.04 8.70 -4.79
N GLY A 75 9.94 7.77 -5.17
CA GLY A 75 10.70 7.87 -6.41
C GLY A 75 9.84 7.75 -7.68
N LEU A 76 8.80 6.91 -7.69
CA LEU A 76 7.87 6.80 -8.81
C LEU A 76 6.95 8.02 -8.87
N ALA A 77 6.45 8.45 -7.73
CA ALA A 77 5.59 9.64 -7.65
C ALA A 77 6.32 10.91 -8.12
N ALA A 78 7.54 11.14 -7.62
CA ALA A 78 8.27 12.37 -7.92
C ALA A 78 8.79 12.44 -9.36
N ARG A 79 9.27 11.32 -9.93
CA ARG A 79 9.91 11.31 -11.25
C ARG A 79 8.95 11.01 -12.39
N HIS A 80 7.92 10.21 -12.15
CA HIS A 80 7.04 9.71 -13.20
C HIS A 80 5.57 10.05 -12.99
N GLY A 81 5.20 10.65 -11.84
CA GLY A 81 3.81 10.89 -11.50
C GLY A 81 3.00 9.61 -11.26
N VAL A 82 3.66 8.46 -11.09
CA VAL A 82 3.00 7.17 -10.86
C VAL A 82 2.77 6.96 -9.36
N THR A 83 1.54 6.65 -8.99
CA THR A 83 1.13 6.49 -7.60
C THR A 83 0.12 5.36 -7.43
N VAL A 84 -0.18 5.02 -6.17
CA VAL A 84 -1.25 4.09 -5.82
C VAL A 84 -2.56 4.87 -5.74
N LEU A 85 -3.52 4.51 -6.59
CA LEU A 85 -4.77 5.26 -6.76
C LEU A 85 -5.59 5.34 -5.46
N ASN A 86 -5.69 4.25 -4.73
CA ASN A 86 -6.43 4.13 -3.48
C ASN A 86 -5.54 4.29 -2.23
N SER A 87 -4.49 5.08 -2.32
CA SER A 87 -3.51 5.24 -1.23
C SER A 87 -4.09 5.95 0.01
N PRO A 88 -3.85 5.39 1.21
CA PRO A 88 -3.27 4.08 1.48
C PRO A 88 -4.25 2.94 1.19
N GLY A 89 -3.84 1.95 0.41
CA GLY A 89 -4.64 0.74 0.20
C GLY A 89 -4.65 -0.10 1.48
N THR A 90 -5.81 -0.57 1.91
CA THR A 90 -5.97 -1.34 3.15
C THR A 90 -6.04 -2.83 2.84
N ILE A 91 -5.27 -3.63 3.59
CA ILE A 91 -5.33 -5.09 3.58
C ILE A 91 -5.68 -5.56 4.99
N ASP A 92 -6.84 -6.16 5.12
CA ASP A 92 -7.36 -6.66 6.38
C ASP A 92 -6.69 -7.97 6.82
N ALA A 93 -6.69 -8.23 8.12
CA ALA A 93 -6.05 -9.42 8.69
C ALA A 93 -6.68 -10.74 8.23
N ASP A 94 -7.94 -10.75 7.83
CA ASP A 94 -8.68 -11.90 7.32
C ASP A 94 -8.70 -12.01 5.79
N TYR A 95 -8.11 -11.06 5.06
CA TYR A 95 -7.95 -11.17 3.61
C TYR A 95 -6.97 -12.30 3.26
N ARG A 96 -7.35 -13.15 2.30
CA ARG A 96 -6.55 -14.30 1.83
C ARG A 96 -6.36 -14.32 0.32
N GLY A 97 -6.84 -13.29 -0.36
CA GLY A 97 -6.60 -13.11 -1.79
C GLY A 97 -5.17 -12.66 -2.10
N GLU A 98 -4.85 -12.59 -3.36
CA GLU A 98 -3.58 -12.05 -3.83
C GLU A 98 -3.43 -10.57 -3.47
N VAL A 99 -2.24 -10.18 -3.02
CA VAL A 99 -1.88 -8.78 -2.87
C VAL A 99 -1.70 -8.17 -4.26
N MET A 100 -2.47 -7.12 -4.55
CA MET A 100 -2.43 -6.39 -5.81
C MET A 100 -2.30 -4.89 -5.55
N VAL A 101 -1.73 -4.17 -6.50
CA VAL A 101 -1.53 -2.72 -6.42
C VAL A 101 -2.33 -2.04 -7.53
N ILE A 102 -3.17 -1.08 -7.15
CA ILE A 102 -3.90 -0.24 -8.11
C ILE A 102 -3.04 0.98 -8.41
N LEU A 103 -2.35 0.96 -9.55
CA LEU A 103 -1.51 2.09 -10.00
C LEU A 103 -2.30 3.03 -10.89
N ILE A 104 -1.96 4.30 -10.83
CA ILE A 104 -2.39 5.34 -11.78
C ILE A 104 -1.17 6.15 -12.22
N ASN A 105 -1.13 6.51 -13.50
CA ASN A 105 -0.13 7.41 -14.05
C ASN A 105 -0.73 8.82 -14.16
N LEU A 106 -0.30 9.71 -13.29
CA LEU A 106 -0.64 11.14 -13.29
C LEU A 106 0.46 11.99 -13.96
N GLY A 107 1.48 11.34 -14.53
CA GLY A 107 2.54 11.99 -15.28
C GLY A 107 2.12 12.29 -16.71
N GLN A 108 3.09 12.69 -17.53
CA GLN A 108 2.87 13.10 -18.93
C GLN A 108 3.40 12.08 -19.94
N GLU A 109 4.18 11.10 -19.49
CA GLU A 109 4.79 10.08 -20.33
C GLU A 109 4.25 8.69 -19.96
N THR A 110 4.25 7.76 -20.92
CA THR A 110 3.93 6.35 -20.65
C THR A 110 4.94 5.77 -19.69
N PHE A 111 4.46 5.17 -18.62
CA PHE A 111 5.29 4.45 -17.67
C PHE A 111 5.22 2.95 -17.93
N ARG A 112 6.37 2.37 -18.29
CA ARG A 112 6.49 0.94 -18.56
C ARG A 112 6.85 0.19 -17.29
N ILE A 113 6.07 -0.83 -16.96
CA ILE A 113 6.26 -1.70 -15.80
C ILE A 113 6.71 -3.07 -16.29
N ALA A 114 7.91 -3.48 -15.87
CA ALA A 114 8.43 -4.82 -16.14
C ALA A 114 8.19 -5.77 -14.95
N ARG A 115 8.26 -7.08 -15.24
CA ARG A 115 8.24 -8.11 -14.18
C ARG A 115 9.35 -7.85 -13.16
N GLY A 116 9.02 -7.98 -11.88
CA GLY A 116 9.97 -7.79 -10.77
C GLY A 116 10.25 -6.35 -10.40
N GLU A 117 9.72 -5.39 -11.14
CA GLU A 117 9.89 -3.97 -10.82
C GLU A 117 9.15 -3.60 -9.53
N ARG A 118 9.79 -2.75 -8.72
CA ARG A 118 9.23 -2.26 -7.45
C ARG A 118 8.22 -1.14 -7.74
N ILE A 119 6.94 -1.45 -7.56
CA ILE A 119 5.82 -0.58 -7.96
C ILE A 119 5.14 0.14 -6.80
N ALA A 120 5.28 -0.39 -5.59
CA ALA A 120 4.70 0.17 -4.36
C ALA A 120 5.51 -0.30 -3.15
N GLN A 121 5.09 0.09 -1.96
CA GLN A 121 5.60 -0.44 -0.70
C GLN A 121 4.46 -0.82 0.24
N MET A 122 4.70 -1.78 1.10
CA MET A 122 3.75 -2.25 2.10
C MET A 122 4.26 -1.92 3.50
N VAL A 123 3.42 -1.35 4.34
CA VAL A 123 3.70 -1.09 5.76
C VAL A 123 2.70 -1.86 6.59
N VAL A 124 3.17 -2.64 7.57
CA VAL A 124 2.31 -3.33 8.53
C VAL A 124 2.25 -2.51 9.82
N ALA A 125 1.04 -2.32 10.33
CA ALA A 125 0.80 -1.53 11.54
C ALA A 125 -0.21 -2.22 12.46
N PRO A 126 -0.12 -2.04 13.79
CA PRO A 126 -1.19 -2.41 14.68
C PRO A 126 -2.41 -1.50 14.44
N LEU A 127 -3.59 -2.04 14.66
CA LEU A 127 -4.84 -1.30 14.51
C LEU A 127 -5.65 -1.30 15.81
N VAL A 128 -6.40 -0.22 15.99
CA VAL A 128 -7.43 -0.13 17.02
C VAL A 128 -8.77 -0.51 16.37
N ARG A 129 -9.56 -1.32 17.04
CA ARG A 129 -10.93 -1.65 16.62
C ARG A 129 -11.91 -0.73 17.35
N PRO A 130 -12.40 0.34 16.74
CA PRO A 130 -13.36 1.24 17.37
C PRO A 130 -14.74 0.59 17.41
N ALA A 131 -15.49 0.90 18.47
CA ALA A 131 -16.93 0.72 18.50
C ALA A 131 -17.57 2.09 18.26
N PHE A 132 -18.42 2.19 17.24
CA PHE A 132 -19.15 3.42 16.96
C PHE A 132 -20.51 3.38 17.71
N VAL A 133 -20.73 4.36 18.56
CA VAL A 133 -21.97 4.53 19.32
C VAL A 133 -22.64 5.80 18.83
N ARG A 134 -23.95 5.71 18.59
CA ARG A 134 -24.75 6.88 18.22
C ARG A 134 -25.08 7.69 19.47
N GLU A 135 -24.76 8.97 19.43
CA GLU A 135 -25.17 9.95 20.43
C GLU A 135 -25.96 11.08 19.77
N GLU A 136 -26.81 11.75 20.52
CA GLU A 136 -27.60 12.88 20.00
C GLU A 136 -26.72 14.13 19.84
N ASP A 137 -25.82 14.36 20.78
CA ASP A 137 -24.87 15.46 20.78
C ASP A 137 -23.47 14.99 21.18
N LEU A 138 -22.44 15.71 20.71
CA LEU A 138 -21.05 15.51 21.08
C LEU A 138 -20.56 16.64 21.96
N ASP A 139 -19.54 16.35 22.78
CA ASP A 139 -18.89 17.32 23.65
C ASP A 139 -18.42 18.57 22.88
N ALA A 140 -18.58 19.73 23.48
CA ALA A 140 -18.04 20.96 22.95
C ALA A 140 -16.49 20.96 23.09
N THR A 141 -15.80 21.38 22.02
CA THR A 141 -14.35 21.53 22.02
C THR A 141 -13.96 22.94 21.57
N GLU A 142 -12.75 23.40 21.91
CA GLU A 142 -12.23 24.69 21.47
C GLU A 142 -12.24 24.84 19.94
N ARG A 143 -11.97 23.77 19.20
CA ARG A 143 -12.02 23.74 17.73
C ARG A 143 -13.45 23.75 17.19
N GLY A 144 -14.41 23.19 17.91
CA GLY A 144 -15.81 23.06 17.49
C GLY A 144 -15.95 22.49 16.10
N HIS A 145 -16.69 23.17 15.21
CA HIS A 145 -16.93 22.79 13.83
C HIS A 145 -15.84 23.25 12.86
N GLY A 146 -14.76 23.85 13.33
CA GLY A 146 -13.67 24.37 12.50
C GLY A 146 -12.96 23.27 11.69
N GLY A 147 -12.99 23.38 10.36
CA GLY A 147 -12.35 22.46 9.42
C GLY A 147 -11.80 23.19 8.19
N PHE A 148 -11.27 22.45 7.22
CA PHE A 148 -10.84 22.96 5.91
C PHE A 148 -9.94 24.20 5.96
N GLY A 149 -8.98 24.24 6.91
CA GLY A 149 -8.05 25.36 7.06
C GLY A 149 -8.61 26.53 7.89
N SER A 150 -9.57 26.29 8.79
CA SER A 150 -10.13 27.29 9.70
C SER A 150 -9.07 27.98 10.59
N THR A 151 -7.87 27.41 10.72
CA THR A 151 -6.71 28.00 11.44
C THR A 151 -5.87 28.96 10.58
N GLY A 152 -6.27 29.22 9.33
CA GLY A 152 -5.58 30.14 8.43
C GLY A 152 -4.37 29.54 7.70
N ARG A 153 -3.69 30.40 6.91
CA ARG A 153 -2.44 30.12 6.20
C ARG A 153 -1.30 30.97 6.77
N ALA A 154 -1.25 31.14 8.03
CA ALA A 154 -0.13 31.89 8.62
C ALA A 154 1.09 30.99 8.79
#